data_1108b8be2c210270bf2fa306eb7751f9
#
_entry.id   1108b8be2c210270bf2fa306eb7751f9
#
_cell.length_a   1.000
_cell.length_b   1.000
_cell.length_c   1.000
_cell.angle_alpha   90.00
_cell.angle_beta   90.00
_cell.angle_gamma   90.00
#
_symmetry.space_group_name_H-M   'P 1'
#
loop_
_entity.id
_entity.type
_entity.pdbx_description
1 polymer ?
#
loop_
_entity_poly.entity_id
_entity_poly.type
_entity_poly.pdbx_seq_one_letter_code
_entity_poly.pdbx_strand_id
1 'polypeptide(L)'
;MIEVLTTFHKAGWEQYGKRMVETFLQHWPEDVCIHLYCENVQTGIKNPRVIEHDIFETCPHIKGYLEQNNNDHNNGIRNGKRDFKYDAIKFCYKVFAQCHRINHSEADTLLFIDADTVTFATPPIEQLQELLPDDNFTAYIGRPNNNKLPFAETGFIMYNLRHPNIKNFSEVFEDLYTTGKVFDLEYQVDCFTYDTARRTVEQTHGAKSNDITGPEGLGKRHPFVNTILGTFMDHLKGDDRKAKGKSNVDDFKDRIKKDRLTQDYWK
;
A
#
# COMPACT_ATOMS: atom_id res chain seq x y z
N MET A 1 12.32 -10.59 -11.11
CA MET A 1 11.05 -10.12 -11.70
C MET A 1 10.28 -9.33 -10.66
N ILE A 2 9.66 -8.20 -11.05
CA ILE A 2 8.85 -7.33 -10.17
C ILE A 2 7.40 -7.37 -10.61
N GLU A 3 6.48 -7.47 -9.65
CA GLU A 3 5.05 -7.30 -9.85
C GLU A 3 4.52 -6.15 -8.99
N VAL A 4 3.52 -5.44 -9.48
CA VAL A 4 2.80 -4.42 -8.74
C VAL A 4 1.39 -4.91 -8.41
N LEU A 5 0.90 -4.57 -7.24
CA LEU A 5 -0.44 -4.91 -6.75
C LEU A 5 -1.15 -3.65 -6.28
N THR A 6 -2.42 -3.52 -6.63
CA THR A 6 -3.32 -2.52 -6.05
C THR A 6 -4.73 -3.05 -5.87
N THR A 7 -5.55 -2.35 -5.06
CA THR A 7 -6.96 -2.71 -4.83
C THR A 7 -7.84 -1.47 -4.93
N PHE A 8 -9.05 -1.63 -5.47
CA PHE A 8 -10.05 -0.58 -5.50
C PHE A 8 -11.46 -1.13 -5.68
N HIS A 9 -12.44 -0.38 -5.19
CA HIS A 9 -13.86 -0.57 -5.48
C HIS A 9 -14.28 0.31 -6.66
N LYS A 10 -15.51 0.11 -7.18
CA LYS A 10 -16.03 0.82 -8.36
C LYS A 10 -15.86 2.34 -8.28
N ALA A 11 -16.27 2.99 -7.19
CA ALA A 11 -16.11 4.44 -7.05
C ALA A 11 -14.63 4.87 -6.99
N GLY A 12 -13.75 4.06 -6.38
CA GLY A 12 -12.30 4.28 -6.39
C GLY A 12 -11.69 4.17 -7.79
N TRP A 13 -12.17 3.21 -8.59
CA TRP A 13 -11.79 3.09 -9.99
C TRP A 13 -12.09 4.36 -10.78
N GLU A 14 -13.31 4.86 -10.66
CA GLU A 14 -13.76 6.07 -11.38
C GLU A 14 -13.04 7.33 -10.91
N GLN A 15 -12.73 7.44 -9.61
CA GLN A 15 -12.14 8.64 -9.02
C GLN A 15 -10.62 8.74 -9.22
N TYR A 16 -9.89 7.62 -9.11
CA TYR A 16 -8.42 7.61 -9.11
C TYR A 16 -7.78 6.37 -9.73
N GLY A 17 -8.38 5.17 -9.61
CA GLY A 17 -7.76 3.92 -10.03
C GLY A 17 -7.46 3.86 -11.53
N LYS A 18 -8.36 4.39 -12.37
CA LYS A 18 -8.15 4.47 -13.81
C LYS A 18 -6.87 5.25 -14.15
N ARG A 19 -6.69 6.42 -13.53
CA ARG A 19 -5.49 7.25 -13.72
C ARG A 19 -4.23 6.55 -13.21
N MET A 20 -4.32 5.83 -12.09
CA MET A 20 -3.20 5.05 -11.57
C MET A 20 -2.72 4.03 -12.61
N VAL A 21 -3.63 3.27 -13.22
CA VAL A 21 -3.28 2.26 -14.22
C VAL A 21 -2.79 2.89 -15.53
N GLU A 22 -3.41 3.98 -15.99
CA GLU A 22 -2.96 4.72 -17.18
C GLU A 22 -1.53 5.22 -17.01
N THR A 23 -1.21 5.83 -15.87
CA THR A 23 0.14 6.35 -15.59
C THR A 23 1.14 5.22 -15.31
N PHE A 24 0.70 4.10 -14.75
CA PHE A 24 1.52 2.90 -14.66
C PHE A 24 1.94 2.40 -16.05
N LEU A 25 0.99 2.21 -16.95
CA LEU A 25 1.26 1.73 -18.32
C LEU A 25 2.14 2.69 -19.12
N GLN A 26 2.06 3.98 -18.83
CA GLN A 26 2.88 5.01 -19.50
C GLN A 26 4.33 5.03 -19.05
N HIS A 27 4.61 4.75 -17.77
CA HIS A 27 5.91 5.05 -17.18
C HIS A 27 6.68 3.82 -16.68
N TRP A 28 5.98 2.75 -16.30
CA TRP A 28 6.67 1.55 -15.80
C TRP A 28 7.24 0.71 -16.96
N PRO A 29 8.39 0.03 -16.75
CA PRO A 29 9.00 -0.85 -17.75
C PRO A 29 8.03 -1.92 -18.26
N GLU A 30 8.22 -2.34 -19.49
CA GLU A 30 7.36 -3.30 -20.21
C GLU A 30 7.30 -4.69 -19.55
N ASP A 31 8.33 -5.08 -18.82
CA ASP A 31 8.47 -6.36 -18.12
C ASP A 31 7.83 -6.35 -16.72
N VAL A 32 7.28 -5.22 -16.27
CA VAL A 32 6.55 -5.10 -15.00
C VAL A 32 5.05 -5.20 -15.23
N CYS A 33 4.41 -6.16 -14.55
CA CYS A 33 2.95 -6.33 -14.58
C CYS A 33 2.29 -5.69 -13.34
N ILE A 34 1.01 -5.30 -13.50
CA ILE A 34 0.18 -4.83 -12.40
C ILE A 34 -1.03 -5.74 -12.21
N HIS A 35 -1.24 -6.18 -10.97
CA HIS A 35 -2.37 -6.98 -10.53
C HIS A 35 -3.41 -6.07 -9.87
N LEU A 36 -4.61 -6.03 -10.44
CA LEU A 36 -5.73 -5.23 -9.97
C LEU A 36 -6.73 -6.13 -9.22
N TYR A 37 -6.84 -5.98 -7.91
CA TYR A 37 -7.85 -6.68 -7.14
C TYR A 37 -9.10 -5.80 -7.03
N CYS A 38 -10.08 -6.15 -7.83
CA CYS A 38 -11.26 -5.34 -8.10
C CYS A 38 -12.44 -5.75 -7.23
N GLU A 39 -13.03 -4.78 -6.53
CA GLU A 39 -14.25 -4.95 -5.75
C GLU A 39 -15.46 -4.48 -6.57
N ASN A 40 -16.23 -5.43 -7.12
CA ASN A 40 -17.46 -5.15 -7.89
C ASN A 40 -17.26 -4.18 -9.07
N VAL A 41 -16.13 -4.28 -9.77
CA VAL A 41 -15.83 -3.48 -10.96
C VAL A 41 -14.99 -4.29 -11.95
N GLN A 42 -15.29 -4.12 -13.23
CA GLN A 42 -14.47 -4.59 -14.34
C GLN A 42 -13.87 -3.36 -15.02
N THR A 43 -12.54 -3.31 -15.15
CA THR A 43 -11.86 -2.13 -15.71
C THR A 43 -11.99 -2.03 -17.21
N GLY A 44 -12.14 -3.17 -17.88
CA GLY A 44 -12.20 -3.27 -19.34
C GLY A 44 -10.86 -2.99 -20.04
N ILE A 45 -9.75 -2.88 -19.29
CA ILE A 45 -8.44 -2.65 -19.88
C ILE A 45 -7.95 -3.93 -20.58
N LYS A 46 -7.59 -3.79 -21.86
CA LYS A 46 -7.01 -4.88 -22.68
C LYS A 46 -5.52 -4.62 -22.88
N ASN A 47 -4.73 -4.88 -21.87
CA ASN A 47 -3.28 -4.77 -21.93
C ASN A 47 -2.66 -5.98 -21.21
N PRO A 48 -1.70 -6.72 -21.82
CA PRO A 48 -1.13 -7.94 -21.23
C PRO A 48 -0.38 -7.70 -19.91
N ARG A 49 0.00 -6.47 -19.61
CA ARG A 49 0.62 -6.08 -18.35
C ARG A 49 -0.39 -5.84 -17.23
N VAL A 50 -1.69 -5.83 -17.52
CA VAL A 50 -2.76 -5.60 -16.54
C VAL A 50 -3.49 -6.91 -16.31
N ILE A 51 -3.38 -7.43 -15.09
CA ILE A 51 -4.00 -8.69 -14.68
C ILE A 51 -5.09 -8.36 -13.66
N GLU A 52 -6.33 -8.54 -14.08
CA GLU A 52 -7.51 -8.21 -13.27
C GLU A 52 -8.00 -9.44 -12.50
N HIS A 53 -8.28 -9.27 -11.22
CA HIS A 53 -8.84 -10.26 -10.32
C HIS A 53 -10.14 -9.75 -9.72
N ASP A 54 -11.21 -10.53 -9.81
CA ASP A 54 -12.36 -10.35 -8.92
C ASP A 54 -11.92 -10.75 -7.50
N ILE A 55 -11.90 -9.80 -6.57
CA ILE A 55 -11.37 -10.03 -5.24
C ILE A 55 -12.19 -11.05 -4.44
N PHE A 56 -13.49 -11.14 -4.69
CA PHE A 56 -14.38 -12.08 -4.02
C PHE A 56 -14.24 -13.52 -4.52
N GLU A 57 -13.82 -13.70 -5.77
CA GLU A 57 -13.52 -15.02 -6.33
C GLU A 57 -12.10 -15.45 -5.98
N THR A 58 -11.18 -14.50 -6.04
CA THR A 58 -9.74 -14.75 -5.82
C THR A 58 -9.39 -14.92 -4.34
N CYS A 59 -10.06 -14.17 -3.45
CA CYS A 59 -9.84 -14.19 -1.99
C CYS A 59 -11.13 -14.61 -1.27
N PRO A 60 -11.50 -15.89 -1.28
CA PRO A 60 -12.80 -16.35 -0.78
C PRO A 60 -13.05 -16.08 0.70
N HIS A 61 -11.99 -15.91 1.51
CA HIS A 61 -12.09 -15.56 2.93
C HIS A 61 -12.79 -14.21 3.18
N ILE A 62 -12.73 -13.29 2.21
CA ILE A 62 -13.40 -11.98 2.32
C ILE A 62 -14.91 -12.12 2.53
N LYS A 63 -15.58 -13.02 1.79
CA LYS A 63 -17.03 -13.19 1.92
C LYS A 63 -17.41 -13.60 3.33
N GLY A 64 -16.77 -14.64 3.86
CA GLY A 64 -17.02 -15.11 5.22
C GLY A 64 -16.68 -14.07 6.28
N TYR A 65 -15.59 -13.32 6.10
CA TYR A 65 -15.22 -12.23 7.00
C TYR A 65 -16.29 -11.12 7.01
N LEU A 66 -16.77 -10.70 5.85
CA LEU A 66 -17.80 -9.67 5.74
C LEU A 66 -19.15 -10.12 6.31
N GLU A 67 -19.58 -11.35 6.04
CA GLU A 67 -20.82 -11.91 6.59
C GLU A 67 -20.84 -11.89 8.12
N GLN A 68 -19.71 -12.14 8.75
CA GLN A 68 -19.58 -12.18 10.20
C GLN A 68 -19.39 -10.81 10.85
N ASN A 69 -18.72 -9.88 10.15
CA ASN A 69 -18.15 -8.69 10.77
C ASN A 69 -18.68 -7.37 10.20
N ASN A 70 -19.45 -7.35 9.11
CA ASN A 70 -19.93 -6.11 8.48
C ASN A 70 -21.06 -5.46 9.30
N ASN A 71 -20.69 -4.62 10.24
CA ASN A 71 -21.59 -3.83 11.07
C ASN A 71 -21.00 -2.41 11.25
N ASP A 72 -21.81 -1.48 11.76
CA ASP A 72 -21.43 -0.08 11.92
C ASP A 72 -20.13 0.09 12.72
N HIS A 73 -20.00 -0.64 13.82
CA HIS A 73 -18.81 -0.56 14.67
C HIS A 73 -17.53 -0.93 13.92
N ASN A 74 -17.54 -2.02 13.16
CA ASN A 74 -16.39 -2.52 12.41
C ASN A 74 -16.15 -1.74 11.09
N ASN A 75 -17.13 -0.98 10.64
CA ASN A 75 -17.03 0.03 9.58
C ASN A 75 -16.53 1.39 10.10
N GLY A 76 -16.03 1.44 11.32
CA GLY A 76 -15.47 2.65 11.91
C GLY A 76 -16.49 3.69 12.35
N ILE A 77 -17.78 3.34 12.48
CA ILE A 77 -18.80 4.28 12.94
C ILE A 77 -18.80 4.32 14.47
N ARG A 78 -18.45 5.47 15.02
CA ARG A 78 -18.38 5.76 16.44
C ARG A 78 -19.23 6.97 16.76
N ASN A 79 -20.28 6.82 17.58
CA ASN A 79 -21.21 7.90 17.93
C ASN A 79 -21.79 8.61 16.69
N GLY A 80 -22.17 7.83 15.67
CA GLY A 80 -22.72 8.36 14.41
C GLY A 80 -21.72 9.08 13.49
N LYS A 81 -20.41 9.04 13.81
CA LYS A 81 -19.35 9.62 13.00
C LYS A 81 -18.36 8.53 12.56
N ARG A 82 -17.88 8.64 11.33
CA ARG A 82 -16.86 7.73 10.80
C ARG A 82 -15.47 8.12 11.29
N ASP A 83 -14.79 7.17 11.93
CA ASP A 83 -13.36 7.24 12.23
C ASP A 83 -12.64 6.12 11.48
N PHE A 84 -11.88 6.48 10.46
CA PHE A 84 -11.20 5.54 9.58
C PHE A 84 -10.20 4.61 10.32
N LYS A 85 -9.74 5.00 11.51
CA LYS A 85 -8.81 4.19 12.30
C LYS A 85 -9.43 2.88 12.80
N TYR A 86 -10.75 2.79 12.81
CA TYR A 86 -11.51 1.62 13.27
C TYR A 86 -12.31 0.95 12.16
N ASP A 87 -11.95 1.20 10.89
CA ASP A 87 -12.67 0.70 9.72
C ASP A 87 -12.02 -0.59 9.20
N ALA A 88 -12.07 -1.68 10.01
CA ALA A 88 -11.51 -2.97 9.63
C ALA A 88 -12.12 -3.52 8.33
N ILE A 89 -13.39 -3.22 8.07
CA ILE A 89 -14.09 -3.70 6.88
C ILE A 89 -13.49 -3.07 5.62
N LYS A 90 -13.26 -1.76 5.64
CA LYS A 90 -12.64 -1.08 4.49
C LYS A 90 -11.25 -1.61 4.17
N PHE A 91 -10.46 -1.94 5.20
CA PHE A 91 -9.06 -2.29 5.02
C PHE A 91 -8.80 -3.79 4.81
N CYS A 92 -9.79 -4.66 5.08
CA CYS A 92 -9.63 -6.11 4.87
C CYS A 92 -9.29 -6.45 3.41
N TYR A 93 -9.84 -5.74 2.43
CA TYR A 93 -9.59 -5.97 1.01
C TYR A 93 -8.10 -5.86 0.66
N LYS A 94 -7.43 -4.83 1.19
CA LYS A 94 -5.98 -4.65 0.99
C LYS A 94 -5.19 -5.80 1.58
N VAL A 95 -5.56 -6.26 2.77
CA VAL A 95 -4.86 -7.35 3.47
C VAL A 95 -5.00 -8.65 2.71
N PHE A 96 -6.23 -9.07 2.41
CA PHE A 96 -6.47 -10.33 1.69
C PHE A 96 -5.83 -10.34 0.30
N ALA A 97 -5.88 -9.22 -0.44
CA ALA A 97 -5.23 -9.11 -1.74
C ALA A 97 -3.71 -9.26 -1.65
N GLN A 98 -3.07 -8.61 -0.67
CA GLN A 98 -1.63 -8.71 -0.44
C GLN A 98 -1.24 -10.12 -0.04
N CYS A 99 -1.94 -10.73 0.93
CA CYS A 99 -1.68 -12.10 1.37
C CYS A 99 -1.87 -13.11 0.23
N HIS A 100 -2.95 -12.97 -0.55
CA HIS A 100 -3.16 -13.81 -1.72
C HIS A 100 -1.99 -13.69 -2.70
N ARG A 101 -1.57 -12.46 -3.06
CA ARG A 101 -0.49 -12.30 -4.05
C ARG A 101 0.86 -12.77 -3.52
N ILE A 102 1.20 -12.53 -2.25
CA ILE A 102 2.39 -13.09 -1.59
C ILE A 102 2.41 -14.62 -1.72
N ASN A 103 1.26 -15.27 -1.60
CA ASN A 103 1.16 -16.73 -1.60
C ASN A 103 1.15 -17.36 -3.00
N HIS A 104 0.80 -16.60 -4.06
CA HIS A 104 0.61 -17.15 -5.41
C HIS A 104 1.49 -16.47 -6.48
N SER A 105 2.34 -15.53 -6.13
CA SER A 105 3.28 -14.92 -7.06
C SER A 105 4.52 -15.78 -7.26
N GLU A 106 5.02 -15.81 -8.49
CA GLU A 106 6.31 -16.40 -8.87
C GLU A 106 7.42 -15.33 -9.04
N ALA A 107 7.09 -14.06 -8.82
CA ALA A 107 8.04 -12.97 -8.86
C ALA A 107 9.06 -13.03 -7.71
N ASP A 108 10.10 -12.23 -7.79
CA ASP A 108 11.06 -12.07 -6.70
C ASP A 108 10.60 -10.98 -5.73
N THR A 109 9.95 -9.95 -6.26
CA THR A 109 9.51 -8.76 -5.51
C THR A 109 8.07 -8.41 -5.87
N LEU A 110 7.25 -8.19 -4.84
CA LEU A 110 5.91 -7.66 -4.96
C LEU A 110 5.86 -6.24 -4.38
N LEU A 111 5.30 -5.29 -5.14
CA LEU A 111 5.05 -3.93 -4.69
C LEU A 111 3.55 -3.74 -4.47
N PHE A 112 3.14 -3.42 -3.26
CA PHE A 112 1.81 -2.89 -3.02
C PHE A 112 1.85 -1.36 -3.16
N ILE A 113 0.95 -0.81 -3.98
CA ILE A 113 0.82 0.64 -4.21
C ILE A 113 -0.66 1.01 -4.10
N ASP A 114 -0.98 2.01 -3.26
CA ASP A 114 -2.35 2.52 -3.15
C ASP A 114 -2.87 3.04 -4.49
N ALA A 115 -4.12 2.73 -4.81
CA ALA A 115 -4.74 3.05 -6.09
C ALA A 115 -4.90 4.55 -6.38
N ASP A 116 -4.75 5.42 -5.37
CA ASP A 116 -4.71 6.87 -5.53
C ASP A 116 -3.28 7.42 -5.71
N THR A 117 -2.36 6.57 -6.20
CA THR A 117 -1.00 6.95 -6.58
C THR A 117 -0.89 7.13 -8.09
N VAL A 118 -0.23 8.16 -8.54
CA VAL A 118 0.09 8.41 -9.96
C VAL A 118 1.59 8.29 -10.18
N THR A 119 1.99 7.71 -11.32
CA THR A 119 3.38 7.66 -11.75
C THR A 119 3.60 8.74 -12.82
N PHE A 120 4.54 9.66 -12.61
CA PHE A 120 4.78 10.79 -13.51
C PHE A 120 6.16 10.74 -14.19
N ALA A 121 7.00 9.79 -13.82
CA ALA A 121 8.28 9.54 -14.45
C ALA A 121 8.62 8.04 -14.36
N THR A 122 9.53 7.57 -15.18
CA THR A 122 9.96 6.16 -15.17
C THR A 122 10.60 5.81 -13.82
N PRO A 123 10.08 4.78 -13.12
CA PRO A 123 10.67 4.33 -11.87
C PRO A 123 12.10 3.82 -12.07
N PRO A 124 13.06 4.25 -11.26
CA PRO A 124 14.44 3.76 -11.33
C PRO A 124 14.51 2.37 -10.66
N ILE A 125 14.30 1.32 -11.45
CA ILE A 125 14.13 -0.07 -10.96
C ILE A 125 15.30 -0.53 -10.08
N GLU A 126 16.54 -0.24 -10.46
CA GLU A 126 17.72 -0.60 -9.66
C GLU A 126 17.69 0.06 -8.28
N GLN A 127 17.37 1.35 -8.22
CA GLN A 127 17.24 2.07 -6.94
C GLN A 127 16.04 1.59 -6.11
N LEU A 128 14.94 1.15 -6.75
CA LEU A 128 13.85 0.52 -6.05
C LEU A 128 14.28 -0.81 -5.41
N GLN A 129 15.06 -1.63 -6.13
CA GLN A 129 15.56 -2.88 -5.59
C GLN A 129 16.50 -2.66 -4.39
N GLU A 130 17.31 -1.60 -4.40
CA GLU A 130 18.16 -1.22 -3.25
C GLU A 130 17.36 -0.88 -1.99
N LEU A 131 16.09 -0.49 -2.12
CA LEU A 131 15.21 -0.25 -0.97
C LEU A 131 14.81 -1.54 -0.25
N LEU A 132 14.96 -2.69 -0.87
CA LEU A 132 14.63 -4.00 -0.31
C LEU A 132 15.87 -4.90 -0.32
N PRO A 133 16.81 -4.74 0.63
CA PRO A 133 17.96 -5.63 0.78
C PRO A 133 17.56 -7.10 0.92
N ASP A 134 18.37 -8.02 0.40
CA ASP A 134 18.06 -9.45 0.34
C ASP A 134 17.74 -10.09 1.70
N ASP A 135 18.31 -9.59 2.78
CA ASP A 135 18.08 -10.05 4.14
C ASP A 135 16.83 -9.43 4.82
N ASN A 136 16.09 -8.60 4.10
CA ASN A 136 14.84 -8.02 4.55
C ASN A 136 13.64 -8.67 3.85
N PHE A 137 12.61 -9.04 4.63
CA PHE A 137 11.40 -9.62 4.04
C PHE A 137 10.44 -8.55 3.50
N THR A 138 10.56 -7.30 3.96
CA THR A 138 9.74 -6.17 3.53
C THR A 138 10.48 -4.85 3.65
N ALA A 139 10.10 -3.88 2.80
CA ALA A 139 10.47 -2.48 2.95
C ALA A 139 9.20 -1.60 2.94
N TYR A 140 9.19 -0.56 3.75
CA TYR A 140 8.03 0.27 3.99
C TYR A 140 8.41 1.72 4.30
N ILE A 141 7.44 2.61 4.18
CA ILE A 141 7.62 4.02 4.58
C ILE A 141 7.29 4.15 6.07
N GLY A 142 8.30 4.38 6.91
CA GLY A 142 8.12 4.59 8.34
C GLY A 142 7.71 6.01 8.70
N ARG A 143 7.33 6.19 9.97
CA ARG A 143 7.03 7.50 10.57
C ARG A 143 7.70 7.61 11.97
N PRO A 144 9.01 7.44 12.05
CA PRO A 144 9.70 7.25 13.33
C PRO A 144 9.54 8.43 14.31
N ASN A 145 9.27 9.64 13.84
CA ASN A 145 9.12 10.84 14.66
C ASN A 145 7.70 11.43 14.64
N ASN A 146 6.69 10.60 14.33
CA ASN A 146 5.31 11.04 14.33
C ASN A 146 4.56 10.44 15.53
N ASN A 147 4.52 11.17 16.65
CA ASN A 147 3.86 10.73 17.87
C ASN A 147 2.33 10.54 17.75
N LYS A 148 1.71 11.06 16.69
CA LYS A 148 0.26 10.91 16.45
C LYS A 148 -0.08 9.67 15.64
N LEU A 149 0.83 9.25 14.76
CA LEU A 149 0.69 8.11 13.86
C LEU A 149 2.05 7.38 13.79
N PRO A 150 2.45 6.66 14.86
CA PRO A 150 3.79 6.06 14.96
C PRO A 150 3.92 4.74 14.19
N PHE A 151 3.08 4.51 13.17
CA PHE A 151 3.05 3.31 12.36
C PHE A 151 3.29 3.62 10.87
N ALA A 152 3.57 2.59 10.08
CA ALA A 152 3.93 2.69 8.67
C ALA A 152 2.92 3.50 7.84
N GLU A 153 3.39 4.06 6.74
CA GLU A 153 2.54 4.54 5.64
C GLU A 153 2.44 3.43 4.61
N THR A 154 1.29 2.79 4.52
CA THR A 154 1.05 1.61 3.68
C THR A 154 0.59 1.93 2.25
N GLY A 155 0.71 3.19 1.82
CA GLY A 155 0.51 3.56 0.42
C GLY A 155 1.59 3.00 -0.53
N PHE A 156 2.70 2.50 0.03
CA PHE A 156 3.74 1.78 -0.68
C PHE A 156 4.42 0.78 0.27
N ILE A 157 4.45 -0.48 -0.14
CA ILE A 157 5.14 -1.56 0.56
C ILE A 157 5.83 -2.44 -0.47
N MET A 158 7.03 -2.91 -0.16
CA MET A 158 7.75 -3.91 -0.93
C MET A 158 7.85 -5.21 -0.14
N TYR A 159 7.68 -6.33 -0.81
CA TYR A 159 7.82 -7.68 -0.27
C TYR A 159 8.88 -8.46 -1.02
N ASN A 160 9.86 -9.02 -0.31
CA ASN A 160 10.82 -9.98 -0.85
C ASN A 160 10.18 -11.37 -0.84
N LEU A 161 9.66 -11.80 -1.99
CA LEU A 161 8.96 -13.08 -2.10
C LEU A 161 9.89 -14.31 -2.01
N ARG A 162 11.20 -14.10 -2.08
CA ARG A 162 12.24 -15.15 -1.88
C ARG A 162 12.67 -15.28 -0.41
N HIS A 163 12.31 -14.33 0.44
CA HIS A 163 12.70 -14.36 1.84
C HIS A 163 11.98 -15.49 2.61
N PRO A 164 12.70 -16.30 3.44
CA PRO A 164 12.11 -17.48 4.10
C PRO A 164 10.93 -17.14 5.02
N ASN A 165 10.87 -15.94 5.57
CA ASN A 165 9.82 -15.53 6.50
C ASN A 165 8.65 -14.77 5.84
N ILE A 166 8.62 -14.65 4.51
CA ILE A 166 7.52 -13.91 3.84
C ILE A 166 6.17 -14.62 4.00
N LYS A 167 6.17 -15.95 4.01
CA LYS A 167 4.95 -16.74 4.25
C LYS A 167 4.46 -16.59 5.69
N ASN A 168 5.37 -16.59 6.66
CA ASN A 168 5.03 -16.33 8.06
C ASN A 168 4.39 -14.94 8.24
N PHE A 169 4.90 -13.92 7.51
CA PHE A 169 4.28 -12.61 7.49
C PHE A 169 2.85 -12.65 6.92
N SER A 170 2.68 -13.29 5.77
CA SER A 170 1.37 -13.42 5.12
C SER A 170 0.35 -14.12 6.05
N GLU A 171 0.75 -15.20 6.70
CA GLU A 171 -0.08 -15.93 7.65
C GLU A 171 -0.49 -15.05 8.84
N VAL A 172 0.47 -14.39 9.49
CA VAL A 172 0.17 -13.51 10.63
C VAL A 172 -0.74 -12.36 10.20
N PHE A 173 -0.50 -11.76 9.03
CA PHE A 173 -1.26 -10.62 8.53
C PHE A 173 -2.71 -11.00 8.21
N GLU A 174 -2.92 -12.15 7.57
CA GLU A 174 -4.24 -12.68 7.25
C GLU A 174 -4.99 -13.14 8.51
N ASP A 175 -4.29 -13.78 9.45
CA ASP A 175 -4.84 -14.27 10.73
C ASP A 175 -5.45 -13.16 11.58
N LEU A 176 -4.90 -11.94 11.53
CA LEU A 176 -5.49 -10.79 12.24
C LEU A 176 -6.96 -10.60 11.86
N TYR A 177 -7.30 -10.83 10.60
CA TYR A 177 -8.66 -10.67 10.10
C TYR A 177 -9.49 -11.95 10.20
N THR A 178 -8.97 -13.08 9.74
CA THR A 178 -9.73 -14.35 9.71
C THR A 178 -10.08 -14.87 11.10
N THR A 179 -9.29 -14.55 12.11
CA THR A 179 -9.55 -14.92 13.51
C THR A 179 -10.22 -13.82 14.33
N GLY A 180 -10.46 -12.65 13.75
CA GLY A 180 -11.04 -11.49 14.43
C GLY A 180 -10.10 -10.75 15.39
N LYS A 181 -8.82 -11.11 15.48
CA LYS A 181 -7.81 -10.44 16.32
C LYS A 181 -7.63 -8.95 15.99
N VAL A 182 -7.97 -8.53 14.76
CA VAL A 182 -7.96 -7.12 14.36
C VAL A 182 -8.81 -6.24 15.27
N PHE A 183 -9.89 -6.78 15.86
CA PHE A 183 -10.78 -6.03 16.76
C PHE A 183 -10.22 -5.83 18.18
N ASP A 184 -9.18 -6.58 18.55
CA ASP A 184 -8.47 -6.43 19.82
C ASP A 184 -7.32 -5.41 19.73
N LEU A 185 -7.02 -4.91 18.53
CA LEU A 185 -5.95 -3.94 18.29
C LEU A 185 -6.40 -2.52 18.66
N GLU A 186 -5.44 -1.68 19.02
CA GLU A 186 -5.67 -0.25 19.30
C GLU A 186 -6.28 0.47 18.11
N TYR A 187 -5.86 0.15 16.90
CA TYR A 187 -6.42 0.66 15.62
C TYR A 187 -6.60 -0.48 14.63
N GLN A 188 -7.64 -0.38 13.80
CA GLN A 188 -8.05 -1.42 12.84
C GLN A 188 -7.78 -0.97 11.38
N VAL A 189 -6.86 -0.03 11.20
CA VAL A 189 -6.42 0.50 9.91
C VAL A 189 -5.26 -0.34 9.36
N ASP A 190 -5.19 -0.48 8.04
CA ASP A 190 -4.19 -1.30 7.34
C ASP A 190 -2.75 -1.05 7.77
N CYS A 191 -2.38 0.21 7.98
CA CYS A 191 -1.02 0.58 8.40
C CYS A 191 -0.68 0.10 9.83
N PHE A 192 -1.65 0.03 10.74
CA PHE A 192 -1.42 -0.49 12.08
C PHE A 192 -1.39 -2.02 12.09
N THR A 193 -2.29 -2.66 11.33
CA THR A 193 -2.30 -4.13 11.20
C THR A 193 -1.07 -4.66 10.47
N TYR A 194 -0.59 -3.96 9.43
CA TYR A 194 0.69 -4.25 8.78
C TYR A 194 1.86 -4.20 9.77
N ASP A 195 1.98 -3.11 10.54
CA ASP A 195 3.05 -2.97 11.54
C ASP A 195 2.96 -4.03 12.63
N THR A 196 1.75 -4.42 13.05
CA THR A 196 1.54 -5.50 14.01
C THR A 196 2.08 -6.83 13.45
N ALA A 197 1.70 -7.19 12.22
CA ALA A 197 2.17 -8.42 11.58
C ALA A 197 3.68 -8.39 11.36
N ARG A 198 4.23 -7.28 10.84
CA ARG A 198 5.66 -7.09 10.60
C ARG A 198 6.47 -7.28 11.89
N ARG A 199 6.12 -6.57 12.95
CA ARG A 199 6.81 -6.64 14.25
C ARG A 199 6.69 -8.02 14.90
N THR A 200 5.55 -8.70 14.72
CA THR A 200 5.39 -10.08 15.19
C THR A 200 6.43 -10.99 14.53
N VAL A 201 6.57 -10.91 13.21
CA VAL A 201 7.55 -11.75 12.48
C VAL A 201 9.00 -11.38 12.84
N GLU A 202 9.32 -10.08 13.00
CA GLU A 202 10.62 -9.64 13.47
C GLU A 202 10.97 -10.23 14.83
N GLN A 203 10.03 -10.20 15.77
CA GLN A 203 10.24 -10.69 17.14
C GLN A 203 10.29 -12.21 17.22
N THR A 204 9.44 -12.91 16.48
CA THR A 204 9.33 -14.39 16.59
C THR A 204 10.33 -15.14 15.73
N HIS A 205 10.76 -14.55 14.61
CA HIS A 205 11.65 -15.21 13.64
C HIS A 205 13.01 -14.50 13.46
N GLY A 206 13.24 -13.36 14.13
CA GLY A 206 14.46 -12.57 13.95
C GLY A 206 14.60 -11.99 12.54
N ALA A 207 13.49 -11.93 11.77
CA ALA A 207 13.46 -11.37 10.44
C ALA A 207 13.70 -9.85 10.46
N LYS A 208 14.20 -9.30 9.34
CA LYS A 208 14.45 -7.86 9.23
C LYS A 208 13.53 -7.20 8.23
N SER A 209 13.22 -5.94 8.48
CA SER A 209 12.53 -5.05 7.54
C SER A 209 13.31 -3.75 7.33
N ASN A 210 13.08 -3.07 6.21
CA ASN A 210 13.73 -1.79 5.90
C ASN A 210 12.75 -0.62 5.95
N ASP A 211 13.02 0.37 6.79
CA ASP A 211 12.32 1.66 6.78
C ASP A 211 13.01 2.61 5.79
N ILE A 212 12.37 2.86 4.64
CA ILE A 212 12.93 3.68 3.57
C ILE A 212 12.94 5.19 3.86
N THR A 213 12.35 5.64 4.98
CA THR A 213 12.39 7.06 5.37
C THR A 213 13.70 7.47 5.99
N GLY A 214 14.47 6.49 6.47
CA GLY A 214 15.72 6.70 7.18
C GLY A 214 15.53 7.24 8.60
N PRO A 215 16.63 7.35 9.37
CA PRO A 215 16.61 7.61 10.82
C PRO A 215 16.07 8.99 11.21
N GLU A 216 16.18 9.99 10.32
CA GLU A 216 15.68 11.35 10.61
C GLU A 216 14.15 11.47 10.54
N GLY A 217 13.47 10.48 9.93
CA GLY A 217 12.04 10.49 9.71
C GLY A 217 11.55 11.71 8.95
N LEU A 218 10.23 11.80 8.79
CA LEU A 218 9.59 12.83 7.97
C LEU A 218 8.67 13.77 8.77
N GLY A 219 8.58 13.57 10.08
CA GLY A 219 7.73 14.36 10.96
C GLY A 219 6.25 14.26 10.54
N LYS A 220 5.57 15.42 10.47
CA LYS A 220 4.15 15.51 10.07
C LYS A 220 3.94 15.70 8.55
N ARG A 221 4.99 15.81 7.78
CA ARG A 221 4.90 16.02 6.32
C ARG A 221 4.39 14.76 5.64
N HIS A 222 3.92 14.89 4.41
CA HIS A 222 3.46 13.77 3.59
C HIS A 222 4.61 12.79 3.37
N PRO A 223 4.58 11.56 3.96
CA PRO A 223 5.77 10.72 3.98
C PRO A 223 6.18 10.27 2.58
N PHE A 224 5.24 9.82 1.76
CA PHE A 224 5.49 9.26 0.43
C PHE A 224 6.34 10.19 -0.46
N VAL A 225 5.88 11.42 -0.69
CA VAL A 225 6.54 12.37 -1.61
C VAL A 225 7.87 12.90 -1.08
N ASN A 226 8.16 12.66 0.20
CA ASN A 226 9.41 13.06 0.85
C ASN A 226 10.48 11.95 0.86
N THR A 227 10.19 10.77 0.34
CA THR A 227 11.16 9.69 0.06
C THR A 227 11.62 9.77 -1.39
N ILE A 228 12.45 8.83 -1.82
CA ILE A 228 12.83 8.68 -3.23
C ILE A 228 11.61 8.49 -4.15
N LEU A 229 10.53 7.89 -3.65
CA LEU A 229 9.30 7.64 -4.42
C LEU A 229 8.73 8.92 -5.03
N GLY A 230 8.82 10.06 -4.33
CA GLY A 230 8.38 11.37 -4.83
C GLY A 230 9.21 11.92 -6.00
N THR A 231 10.22 11.21 -6.50
CA THR A 231 10.91 11.57 -7.74
C THR A 231 10.23 11.04 -9.00
N PHE A 232 9.34 10.06 -8.85
CA PHE A 232 8.65 9.42 -9.98
C PHE A 232 7.17 9.08 -9.71
N MET A 233 6.72 9.11 -8.45
CA MET A 233 5.32 8.87 -8.07
C MET A 233 4.81 9.93 -7.10
N ASP A 234 3.49 10.12 -7.11
CA ASP A 234 2.76 10.99 -6.19
C ASP A 234 1.54 10.27 -5.63
N HIS A 235 1.46 10.14 -4.31
CA HIS A 235 0.32 9.56 -3.62
C HIS A 235 -0.68 10.66 -3.27
N LEU A 236 -1.82 10.69 -3.95
CA LEU A 236 -2.84 11.74 -3.88
C LEU A 236 -3.72 11.62 -2.61
N LYS A 237 -3.07 11.66 -1.45
CA LYS A 237 -3.71 11.40 -0.15
C LYS A 237 -4.71 12.49 0.23
N GLY A 238 -5.97 12.09 0.36
CA GLY A 238 -7.09 12.97 0.71
C GLY A 238 -7.75 13.63 -0.49
N ASP A 239 -8.99 14.11 -0.28
CA ASP A 239 -9.87 14.56 -1.37
C ASP A 239 -9.34 15.76 -2.13
N ASP A 240 -8.67 16.71 -1.45
CA ASP A 240 -8.09 17.89 -2.09
C ASP A 240 -7.02 17.54 -3.13
N ARG A 241 -6.12 16.57 -2.82
CA ARG A 241 -5.07 16.14 -3.75
C ARG A 241 -5.64 15.30 -4.87
N LYS A 242 -6.64 14.46 -4.58
CA LYS A 242 -7.37 13.69 -5.60
C LYS A 242 -8.06 14.61 -6.59
N ALA A 243 -8.75 15.65 -6.10
CA ALA A 243 -9.41 16.64 -6.95
C ALA A 243 -8.43 17.46 -7.81
N LYS A 244 -7.28 17.85 -7.23
CA LYS A 244 -6.21 18.55 -7.96
C LYS A 244 -5.42 17.63 -8.89
N GLY A 245 -5.41 16.33 -8.60
CA GLY A 245 -4.57 15.34 -9.26
C GLY A 245 -3.08 15.47 -8.96
N LYS A 246 -2.70 16.13 -7.85
CA LYS A 246 -1.32 16.41 -7.47
C LYS A 246 -1.24 16.79 -5.98
N SER A 247 -0.15 16.37 -5.30
CA SER A 247 0.17 16.82 -3.96
C SER A 247 0.61 18.30 -3.92
N ASN A 248 0.53 18.90 -2.74
CA ASN A 248 0.86 20.33 -2.59
C ASN A 248 2.38 20.51 -2.36
N VAL A 249 2.89 21.65 -2.80
CA VAL A 249 4.30 22.04 -2.56
C VAL A 249 4.64 22.12 -1.07
N ASP A 250 3.65 22.42 -0.22
CA ASP A 250 3.81 22.46 1.24
C ASP A 250 3.87 21.07 1.89
N ASP A 251 3.63 20.01 1.12
CA ASP A 251 3.83 18.64 1.58
C ASP A 251 5.31 18.27 1.66
N PHE A 252 6.19 19.01 0.96
CA PHE A 252 7.63 18.77 0.98
C PHE A 252 8.31 19.28 2.25
N LYS A 253 9.35 18.57 2.68
CA LYS A 253 10.35 19.09 3.61
C LYS A 253 11.21 20.14 2.89
N ASP A 254 11.61 21.16 3.61
CA ASP A 254 12.40 22.27 3.05
C ASP A 254 13.69 21.80 2.38
N ARG A 255 14.36 20.78 2.95
CA ARG A 255 15.61 20.21 2.42
C ARG A 255 15.48 19.60 1.01
N ILE A 256 14.30 19.06 0.66
CA ILE A 256 14.06 18.41 -0.64
C ILE A 256 13.20 19.24 -1.58
N LYS A 257 12.55 20.28 -1.07
CA LYS A 257 11.62 21.12 -1.83
C LYS A 257 12.25 21.71 -3.09
N LYS A 258 13.49 22.21 -2.97
CA LYS A 258 14.23 22.77 -4.09
C LYS A 258 14.44 21.74 -5.20
N ASP A 259 14.87 20.53 -4.84
CA ASP A 259 15.16 19.48 -5.82
C ASP A 259 13.87 18.96 -6.48
N ARG A 260 12.78 18.79 -5.72
CA ARG A 260 11.47 18.42 -6.28
C ARG A 260 10.98 19.44 -7.30
N LEU A 261 11.07 20.72 -7.00
CA LEU A 261 10.65 21.82 -7.89
C LEU A 261 11.50 21.95 -9.18
N THR A 262 12.57 21.20 -9.35
CA THR A 262 13.26 21.09 -10.64
C THR A 262 12.51 20.22 -11.62
N GLN A 263 11.69 19.26 -11.15
CA GLN A 263 10.91 18.36 -11.99
C GLN A 263 9.63 19.05 -12.48
N ASP A 264 9.32 18.91 -13.76
CA ASP A 264 8.17 19.57 -14.39
C ASP A 264 6.83 19.15 -13.75
N TYR A 265 6.72 17.91 -13.30
CA TYR A 265 5.53 17.46 -12.57
C TYR A 265 5.25 18.32 -11.33
N TRP A 266 6.26 18.75 -10.60
CA TRP A 266 6.09 19.48 -9.35
C TRP A 266 5.95 21.02 -9.52
N LYS A 267 6.23 21.56 -10.69
CA LYS A 267 5.96 22.98 -11.05
C LYS A 267 4.47 23.17 -11.32
#